data_a51a590c4412b042caf22a1a1fa38e6c
#
_entry.id   a51a590c4412b042caf22a1a1fa38e6c
#
_cell.length_a   1.000
_cell.length_b   1.000
_cell.length_c   1.000
_cell.angle_alpha   90.00
_cell.angle_beta   90.00
_cell.angle_gamma   90.00
#
_symmetry.space_group_name_H-M   'P 1'
#
loop_
_entity.id
_entity.type
_entity.pdbx_description
1 polymer ?
#
loop_
_entity_poly.entity_id
_entity_poly.type
_entity_poly.pdbx_seq_one_letter_code
_entity_poly.pdbx_strand_id
1 'polypeptide(L)'
;MLFKVVTFLMLVSLTVHGSEPVPMEELHKADLTWQLPAEEITELLAGDKSFVALKRAAFTAKVKGTIVLIPDWSQHASSPKYLNLLRTAFNDYGWDTLAIAVPDAPPSDEAAALESYKQLLQQRITAAMTSAMTENNTVVIVAQGSSAALISQLYADKKLQEPQSLILLEAYLPQAEQHRSLPLAIAKQQVPTLDLMQEQGNMQVAAQWQLRKQLAKQQQKLLYRQREISGLIAQTETQQRVFKEIHGWLSYQGY
;
A
#
# COMPACT_ATOMS: atom_id res chain seq x y z
N MET A 1 -14.78 79.62 15.87
CA MET A 1 -15.63 78.53 16.19
C MET A 1 -15.23 77.38 15.25
N LEU A 2 -14.29 76.50 15.70
CA LEU A 2 -13.74 75.41 14.87
C LEU A 2 -14.49 74.13 15.18
N PHE A 3 -15.19 73.59 14.19
CA PHE A 3 -15.81 72.24 14.24
C PHE A 3 -14.73 71.21 13.92
N LYS A 4 -14.37 70.38 14.92
CA LYS A 4 -13.57 69.18 14.68
C LYS A 4 -14.47 68.03 14.29
N VAL A 5 -14.39 67.60 13.05
CA VAL A 5 -15.02 66.34 12.59
C VAL A 5 -14.06 65.20 12.93
N VAL A 6 -14.45 64.31 13.85
CA VAL A 6 -13.73 63.07 14.16
C VAL A 6 -14.33 61.97 13.30
N THR A 7 -13.59 61.54 12.27
CA THR A 7 -13.95 60.39 11.45
C THR A 7 -13.54 59.12 12.18
N PHE A 8 -14.53 58.33 12.62
CA PHE A 8 -14.34 57.04 13.27
C PHE A 8 -14.21 55.96 12.16
N LEU A 9 -12.98 55.46 11.94
CA LEU A 9 -12.69 54.37 11.00
C LEU A 9 -13.00 53.04 11.71
N MET A 10 -14.13 52.40 11.34
CA MET A 10 -14.46 51.08 11.80
C MET A 10 -13.64 50.03 10.98
N LEU A 11 -12.61 49.43 11.58
CA LEU A 11 -11.93 48.28 11.02
C LEU A 11 -12.84 47.04 11.17
N VAL A 12 -13.43 46.62 10.08
CA VAL A 12 -14.11 45.33 10.01
C VAL A 12 -13.04 44.25 9.77
N SER A 13 -12.70 43.48 10.82
CA SER A 13 -11.85 42.30 10.70
C SER A 13 -12.66 41.17 10.04
N LEU A 14 -12.44 40.96 8.78
CA LEU A 14 -12.91 39.76 8.07
C LEU A 14 -12.06 38.57 8.55
N THR A 15 -12.60 37.77 9.45
CA THR A 15 -12.05 36.45 9.77
C THR A 15 -12.32 35.54 8.59
N VAL A 16 -11.31 35.35 7.75
CA VAL A 16 -11.31 34.29 6.73
C VAL A 16 -11.23 32.95 7.49
N HIS A 17 -12.35 32.29 7.62
CA HIS A 17 -12.38 30.89 8.03
C HIS A 17 -11.89 30.08 6.83
N GLY A 18 -10.60 29.76 6.80
CA GLY A 18 -10.08 28.74 5.89
C GLY A 18 -10.77 27.41 6.25
N SER A 19 -11.49 26.80 5.32
CA SER A 19 -11.94 25.42 5.49
C SER A 19 -10.72 24.54 5.66
N GLU A 20 -10.73 23.65 6.66
CA GLU A 20 -9.70 22.63 6.78
C GLU A 20 -9.60 21.84 5.47
N PRO A 21 -8.40 21.51 4.99
CA PRO A 21 -8.25 20.72 3.79
C PRO A 21 -8.94 19.35 3.98
N VAL A 22 -9.75 18.97 2.99
CA VAL A 22 -10.41 17.66 2.99
C VAL A 22 -9.33 16.57 2.99
N PRO A 23 -9.41 15.57 3.89
CA PRO A 23 -8.47 14.46 3.89
C PRO A 23 -8.39 13.78 2.53
N MET A 24 -7.20 13.37 2.11
CA MET A 24 -6.99 12.73 0.81
C MET A 24 -7.76 11.42 0.70
N GLU A 25 -7.92 10.72 1.81
CA GLU A 25 -8.72 9.49 1.88
C GLU A 25 -10.19 9.73 1.50
N GLU A 26 -10.79 10.85 1.92
CA GLU A 26 -12.16 11.20 1.55
C GLU A 26 -12.29 11.55 0.07
N LEU A 27 -11.30 12.25 -0.48
CA LEU A 27 -11.24 12.53 -1.92
C LEU A 27 -11.10 11.23 -2.72
N HIS A 28 -10.22 10.32 -2.33
CA HIS A 28 -10.08 9.01 -2.96
C HIS A 28 -11.37 8.20 -2.87
N LYS A 29 -12.07 8.22 -1.72
CA LYS A 29 -13.36 7.54 -1.54
C LYS A 29 -14.39 8.08 -2.53
N ALA A 30 -14.51 9.40 -2.66
CA ALA A 30 -15.43 10.03 -3.58
C ALA A 30 -15.13 9.64 -5.04
N ASP A 31 -13.86 9.71 -5.45
CA ASP A 31 -13.42 9.33 -6.80
C ASP A 31 -13.71 7.86 -7.10
N LEU A 32 -13.38 6.95 -6.19
CA LEU A 32 -13.63 5.52 -6.34
C LEU A 32 -15.13 5.21 -6.46
N THR A 33 -15.97 5.87 -5.65
CA THR A 33 -17.43 5.71 -5.69
C THR A 33 -18.03 6.19 -7.00
N TRP A 34 -17.43 7.20 -7.62
CA TRP A 34 -17.86 7.71 -8.90
C TRP A 34 -17.40 6.87 -10.10
N GLN A 35 -16.19 6.28 -10.00
CA GLN A 35 -15.56 5.58 -11.13
C GLN A 35 -15.84 4.08 -11.19
N LEU A 36 -16.19 3.45 -10.06
CA LEU A 36 -16.30 2.00 -9.97
C LEU A 36 -17.74 1.56 -9.66
N PRO A 37 -18.12 0.33 -10.10
CA PRO A 37 -19.40 -0.27 -9.75
C PRO A 37 -19.56 -0.38 -8.23
N ALA A 38 -20.76 -0.10 -7.73
CA ALA A 38 -21.06 -0.11 -6.28
C ALA A 38 -20.83 -1.48 -5.65
N GLU A 39 -21.01 -2.56 -6.41
CA GLU A 39 -20.78 -3.94 -5.96
C GLU A 39 -19.30 -4.28 -5.68
N GLU A 40 -18.37 -3.50 -6.25
CA GLU A 40 -16.93 -3.66 -5.96
C GLU A 40 -16.49 -2.90 -4.70
N ILE A 41 -17.30 -1.94 -4.22
CA ILE A 41 -16.96 -1.09 -3.11
C ILE A 41 -17.52 -1.67 -1.83
N THR A 42 -16.67 -1.92 -0.85
CA THR A 42 -17.04 -2.36 0.49
C THR A 42 -16.36 -1.52 1.56
N GLU A 43 -16.87 -1.55 2.76
CA GLU A 43 -16.25 -0.91 3.92
C GLU A 43 -15.79 -1.97 4.92
N LEU A 44 -14.57 -1.80 5.43
CA LEU A 44 -14.00 -2.60 6.49
C LEU A 44 -13.81 -1.73 7.74
N LEU A 45 -13.83 -2.38 8.92
CA LEU A 45 -13.63 -1.70 10.20
C LEU A 45 -12.22 -1.96 10.73
N ALA A 46 -11.47 -0.89 10.99
CA ALA A 46 -10.18 -0.91 11.66
C ALA A 46 -10.30 -0.15 13.00
N GLY A 47 -10.51 -0.88 14.08
CA GLY A 47 -10.94 -0.29 15.34
C GLY A 47 -12.32 0.35 15.20
N ASP A 48 -12.42 1.63 15.54
CA ASP A 48 -13.68 2.41 15.49
C ASP A 48 -13.91 3.12 14.15
N LYS A 49 -12.97 3.01 13.20
CA LYS A 49 -13.03 3.72 11.92
C LYS A 49 -13.26 2.77 10.76
N SER A 50 -14.25 3.09 9.92
CA SER A 50 -14.40 2.42 8.64
C SER A 50 -13.44 2.98 7.60
N PHE A 51 -13.07 2.15 6.63
CA PHE A 51 -12.27 2.54 5.47
C PHE A 51 -12.72 1.75 4.24
N VAL A 52 -12.52 2.33 3.07
CA VAL A 52 -12.92 1.73 1.79
C VAL A 52 -11.99 0.59 1.41
N ALA A 53 -12.59 -0.48 0.91
CA ALA A 53 -11.89 -1.55 0.21
C ALA A 53 -12.62 -1.88 -1.11
N LEU A 54 -11.88 -2.32 -2.10
CA LEU A 54 -12.39 -2.77 -3.40
C LEU A 54 -12.26 -4.27 -3.48
N LYS A 55 -13.39 -4.95 -3.62
CA LYS A 55 -13.47 -6.40 -3.65
C LYS A 55 -13.93 -6.89 -5.02
N ARG A 56 -13.25 -7.92 -5.53
CA ARG A 56 -13.68 -8.63 -6.74
C ARG A 56 -13.50 -10.13 -6.55
N ALA A 57 -14.53 -10.89 -6.94
CA ALA A 57 -14.47 -12.35 -6.91
C ALA A 57 -13.68 -12.90 -8.11
N ALA A 58 -13.10 -14.08 -7.93
CA ALA A 58 -12.51 -14.84 -9.00
C ALA A 58 -13.57 -15.26 -10.04
N PHE A 59 -13.18 -15.27 -11.31
CA PHE A 59 -14.08 -15.73 -12.41
C PHE A 59 -13.99 -17.22 -12.67
N THR A 60 -13.24 -17.96 -11.86
CA THR A 60 -13.07 -19.40 -12.01
C THR A 60 -13.93 -20.18 -11.01
N ALA A 61 -14.33 -21.39 -11.35
CA ALA A 61 -15.11 -22.26 -10.46
C ALA A 61 -14.32 -22.69 -9.20
N LYS A 62 -12.98 -22.72 -9.27
CA LYS A 62 -12.11 -23.01 -8.13
C LYS A 62 -11.37 -21.76 -7.73
N VAL A 63 -11.64 -21.27 -6.53
CA VAL A 63 -10.94 -20.14 -5.93
C VAL A 63 -9.66 -20.65 -5.25
N LYS A 64 -8.53 -20.02 -5.53
CA LYS A 64 -7.21 -20.34 -4.95
C LYS A 64 -6.98 -19.66 -3.60
N GLY A 65 -7.56 -18.49 -3.43
CA GLY A 65 -7.39 -17.66 -2.25
C GLY A 65 -7.68 -16.18 -2.53
N THR A 66 -7.29 -15.32 -1.63
CA THR A 66 -7.46 -13.86 -1.75
C THR A 66 -6.11 -13.15 -1.84
N ILE A 67 -5.97 -12.26 -2.82
CA ILE A 67 -4.85 -11.32 -2.91
C ILE A 67 -5.28 -9.99 -2.30
N VAL A 68 -4.67 -9.62 -1.18
CA VAL A 68 -4.82 -8.31 -0.53
C VAL A 68 -3.83 -7.34 -1.16
N LEU A 69 -4.33 -6.26 -1.78
CA LEU A 69 -3.56 -5.26 -2.49
C LEU A 69 -3.49 -3.98 -1.65
N ILE A 70 -2.29 -3.51 -1.36
CA ILE A 70 -2.04 -2.38 -0.47
C ILE A 70 -1.24 -1.31 -1.23
N PRO A 71 -1.86 -0.15 -1.55
CA PRO A 71 -1.19 0.92 -2.28
C PRO A 71 -0.08 1.57 -1.45
N ASP A 72 0.78 2.32 -2.11
CA ASP A 72 1.62 3.31 -1.45
C ASP A 72 0.74 4.38 -0.78
N TRP A 73 1.21 5.00 0.30
CA TRP A 73 0.43 6.01 1.03
C TRP A 73 0.05 7.25 0.20
N SER A 74 0.69 7.46 -0.95
CA SER A 74 0.35 8.50 -1.93
C SER A 74 -0.62 8.05 -3.02
N GLN A 75 -1.15 6.82 -2.93
CA GLN A 75 -1.94 6.17 -3.96
C GLN A 75 -3.28 5.69 -3.39
N HIS A 76 -4.25 5.45 -4.27
CA HIS A 76 -5.53 4.85 -3.89
C HIS A 76 -5.63 3.37 -4.31
N ALA A 77 -6.64 2.66 -3.81
CA ALA A 77 -6.83 1.21 -4.00
C ALA A 77 -6.99 0.77 -5.47
N SER A 78 -7.36 1.68 -6.38
CA SER A 78 -7.43 1.46 -7.82
C SER A 78 -6.38 2.24 -8.60
N SER A 79 -5.21 2.49 -8.01
CA SER A 79 -4.14 3.23 -8.66
C SER A 79 -3.71 2.58 -9.98
N PRO A 80 -3.52 3.37 -11.05
CA PRO A 80 -3.05 2.87 -12.34
C PRO A 80 -1.62 2.33 -12.30
N LYS A 81 -0.86 2.65 -11.23
CA LYS A 81 0.48 2.09 -11.02
C LYS A 81 0.37 0.67 -10.44
N TYR A 82 0.20 -0.32 -11.29
CA TYR A 82 0.07 -1.76 -11.00
C TYR A 82 -1.25 -2.20 -10.36
N LEU A 83 -1.75 -1.53 -9.31
CA LEU A 83 -2.80 -2.07 -8.47
C LEU A 83 -4.10 -2.32 -9.21
N ASN A 84 -4.54 -1.40 -10.08
CA ASN A 84 -5.76 -1.60 -10.85
C ASN A 84 -5.67 -2.79 -11.81
N LEU A 85 -4.53 -2.96 -12.47
CA LEU A 85 -4.31 -4.12 -13.33
C LEU A 85 -4.29 -5.41 -12.50
N LEU A 86 -3.55 -5.45 -11.39
CA LEU A 86 -3.45 -6.65 -10.55
C LEU A 86 -4.82 -7.01 -9.96
N ARG A 87 -5.58 -6.00 -9.49
CA ARG A 87 -6.92 -6.17 -8.93
C ARG A 87 -7.89 -6.85 -9.89
N THR A 88 -7.77 -6.58 -11.19
CA THR A 88 -8.66 -7.12 -12.22
C THR A 88 -8.11 -8.38 -12.86
N ALA A 89 -6.81 -8.45 -13.15
CA ALA A 89 -6.23 -9.57 -13.90
C ALA A 89 -6.18 -10.87 -13.08
N PHE A 90 -5.98 -10.83 -11.78
CA PHE A 90 -5.89 -12.04 -10.96
C PHE A 90 -7.22 -12.81 -10.85
N ASN A 91 -8.37 -12.15 -11.09
CA ASN A 91 -9.66 -12.81 -11.05
C ASN A 91 -9.81 -13.91 -12.13
N ASP A 92 -9.19 -13.72 -13.30
CA ASP A 92 -9.15 -14.72 -14.38
C ASP A 92 -8.30 -15.96 -14.02
N TYR A 93 -7.45 -15.83 -13.02
CA TYR A 93 -6.53 -16.88 -12.58
C TYR A 93 -6.93 -17.55 -11.27
N GLY A 94 -8.17 -17.34 -10.83
CA GLY A 94 -8.75 -18.00 -9.67
C GLY A 94 -8.45 -17.33 -8.32
N TRP A 95 -8.11 -16.04 -8.33
CA TRP A 95 -7.89 -15.28 -7.11
C TRP A 95 -9.00 -14.26 -6.89
N ASP A 96 -9.56 -14.26 -5.69
CA ASP A 96 -10.29 -13.09 -5.22
C ASP A 96 -9.30 -11.95 -4.97
N THR A 97 -9.73 -10.72 -5.13
CA THR A 97 -8.89 -9.56 -4.84
C THR A 97 -9.57 -8.60 -3.88
N LEU A 98 -8.80 -8.08 -2.93
CA LEU A 98 -9.23 -7.11 -1.93
C LEU A 98 -8.20 -5.96 -1.88
N ALA A 99 -8.46 -4.86 -2.58
CA ALA A 99 -7.60 -3.69 -2.57
C ALA A 99 -8.09 -2.70 -1.50
N ILE A 100 -7.22 -2.33 -0.55
CA ILE A 100 -7.61 -1.50 0.59
C ILE A 100 -7.18 -0.04 0.44
N ALA A 101 -7.97 0.89 0.98
CA ALA A 101 -7.51 2.25 1.21
C ALA A 101 -6.52 2.28 2.37
N VAL A 102 -5.40 2.98 2.20
CA VAL A 102 -4.43 3.24 3.28
C VAL A 102 -4.73 4.58 3.95
N PRO A 103 -4.29 4.82 5.20
CA PRO A 103 -4.42 6.12 5.82
C PRO A 103 -3.70 7.21 5.02
N ASP A 104 -4.09 8.47 5.20
CA ASP A 104 -3.36 9.61 4.64
C ASP A 104 -1.90 9.58 5.07
N ALA A 105 -1.00 9.98 4.18
CA ALA A 105 0.44 10.00 4.45
C ALA A 105 0.76 10.75 5.76
N PRO A 106 1.84 10.37 6.46
CA PRO A 106 2.22 11.07 7.69
C PRO A 106 2.34 12.58 7.46
N PRO A 107 1.83 13.43 8.36
CA PRO A 107 1.83 14.88 8.17
C PRO A 107 3.23 15.52 8.26
N SER A 108 4.21 14.78 8.75
CA SER A 108 5.61 15.22 8.86
C SER A 108 6.57 14.03 8.79
N ASP A 109 7.85 14.32 8.59
CA ASP A 109 8.93 13.32 8.57
C ASP A 109 9.38 12.87 9.97
N GLU A 110 8.70 13.32 11.03
CA GLU A 110 9.01 12.94 12.40
C GLU A 110 8.72 11.46 12.66
N ALA A 111 9.59 10.82 13.44
CA ALA A 111 9.45 9.41 13.79
C ALA A 111 8.12 9.07 14.48
N ALA A 112 7.59 10.00 15.29
CA ALA A 112 6.31 9.83 15.96
C ALA A 112 5.12 9.80 14.98
N ALA A 113 5.14 10.67 13.96
CA ALA A 113 4.11 10.70 12.92
C ALA A 113 4.12 9.40 12.10
N LEU A 114 5.32 8.91 11.75
CA LEU A 114 5.48 7.64 11.03
C LEU A 114 5.02 6.45 11.87
N GLU A 115 5.32 6.43 13.18
CA GLU A 115 4.87 5.34 14.06
C GLU A 115 3.35 5.33 14.22
N SER A 116 2.72 6.51 14.35
CA SER A 116 1.25 6.64 14.38
C SER A 116 0.63 6.14 13.08
N TYR A 117 1.18 6.51 11.93
CA TYR A 117 0.74 6.00 10.63
C TYR A 117 0.88 4.48 10.56
N LYS A 118 2.03 3.92 10.99
CA LYS A 118 2.29 2.48 10.98
C LYS A 118 1.27 1.70 11.81
N GLN A 119 0.82 2.26 12.95
CA GLN A 119 -0.22 1.67 13.78
C GLN A 119 -1.58 1.66 13.07
N LEU A 120 -1.98 2.75 12.42
CA LEU A 120 -3.21 2.82 11.63
C LEU A 120 -3.17 1.85 10.45
N LEU A 121 -2.06 1.79 9.73
CA LEU A 121 -1.85 0.85 8.64
C LEU A 121 -1.95 -0.61 9.14
N GLN A 122 -1.33 -0.93 10.28
CA GLN A 122 -1.43 -2.24 10.92
C GLN A 122 -2.87 -2.65 11.19
N GLN A 123 -3.69 -1.75 11.75
CA GLN A 123 -5.11 -2.01 12.03
C GLN A 123 -5.88 -2.32 10.73
N ARG A 124 -5.66 -1.55 9.65
CA ARG A 124 -6.31 -1.79 8.36
C ARG A 124 -5.90 -3.12 7.72
N ILE A 125 -4.61 -3.45 7.79
CA ILE A 125 -4.11 -4.74 7.28
C ILE A 125 -4.71 -5.89 8.08
N THR A 126 -4.79 -5.77 9.41
CA THR A 126 -5.41 -6.79 10.26
C THR A 126 -6.88 -7.00 9.89
N ALA A 127 -7.64 -5.93 9.68
CA ALA A 127 -9.03 -6.01 9.25
C ALA A 127 -9.17 -6.67 7.86
N ALA A 128 -8.31 -6.28 6.91
CA ALA A 128 -8.31 -6.86 5.57
C ALA A 128 -7.94 -8.36 5.58
N MET A 129 -6.92 -8.73 6.36
CA MET A 129 -6.52 -10.14 6.54
C MET A 129 -7.65 -10.97 7.16
N THR A 130 -8.31 -10.46 8.19
CA THR A 130 -9.46 -11.12 8.82
C THR A 130 -10.59 -11.33 7.81
N SER A 131 -10.95 -10.30 7.04
CA SER A 131 -11.96 -10.40 5.99
C SER A 131 -11.58 -11.43 4.92
N ALA A 132 -10.33 -11.39 4.43
CA ALA A 132 -9.84 -12.33 3.43
C ALA A 132 -9.83 -13.79 3.93
N MET A 133 -9.43 -14.02 5.18
CA MET A 133 -9.37 -15.36 5.78
C MET A 133 -10.74 -15.97 6.07
N THR A 134 -11.76 -15.14 6.28
CA THR A 134 -13.14 -15.62 6.46
C THR A 134 -13.65 -16.31 5.19
N GLU A 135 -13.17 -15.87 4.03
CA GLU A 135 -13.60 -16.40 2.72
C GLU A 135 -12.67 -17.51 2.21
N ASN A 136 -11.36 -17.34 2.43
CA ASN A 136 -10.34 -18.22 1.89
C ASN A 136 -9.18 -18.38 2.89
N ASN A 137 -8.70 -19.59 3.09
CA ASN A 137 -7.57 -19.86 3.97
C ASN A 137 -6.21 -19.43 3.39
N THR A 138 -6.15 -19.14 2.09
CA THR A 138 -4.92 -18.71 1.41
C THR A 138 -4.98 -17.22 1.17
N VAL A 139 -4.09 -16.47 1.81
CA VAL A 139 -3.99 -15.02 1.65
C VAL A 139 -2.59 -14.63 1.20
N VAL A 140 -2.52 -13.83 0.14
CA VAL A 140 -1.30 -13.25 -0.39
C VAL A 140 -1.38 -11.74 -0.24
N ILE A 141 -0.29 -11.10 0.17
CA ILE A 141 -0.21 -9.63 0.23
C ILE A 141 0.67 -9.12 -0.92
N VAL A 142 0.15 -8.16 -1.65
CA VAL A 142 0.91 -7.33 -2.59
C VAL A 142 0.89 -5.90 -2.09
N ALA A 143 2.05 -5.39 -1.70
CA ALA A 143 2.18 -4.05 -1.14
C ALA A 143 3.14 -3.19 -1.96
N GLN A 144 2.84 -1.88 -2.06
CA GLN A 144 3.61 -0.94 -2.88
C GLN A 144 4.27 0.15 -2.02
N GLY A 145 5.48 0.57 -2.43
CA GLY A 145 6.16 1.75 -1.93
C GLY A 145 6.39 1.76 -0.42
N SER A 146 5.98 2.82 0.23
CA SER A 146 6.13 3.02 1.67
C SER A 146 5.30 2.03 2.49
N SER A 147 4.12 1.66 2.02
CA SER A 147 3.31 0.60 2.64
C SER A 147 4.05 -0.74 2.64
N ALA A 148 4.71 -1.11 1.52
CA ALA A 148 5.51 -2.33 1.43
C ALA A 148 6.67 -2.34 2.44
N ALA A 149 7.33 -1.19 2.63
CA ALA A 149 8.40 -1.03 3.59
C ALA A 149 7.92 -1.20 5.04
N LEU A 150 6.82 -0.52 5.41
CA LEU A 150 6.25 -0.59 6.76
C LEU A 150 5.71 -1.97 7.09
N ILE A 151 5.07 -2.64 6.12
CA ILE A 151 4.60 -4.03 6.27
C ILE A 151 5.78 -4.97 6.53
N SER A 152 6.89 -4.79 5.82
CA SER A 152 8.10 -5.59 6.06
C SER A 152 8.64 -5.41 7.48
N GLN A 153 8.58 -4.20 8.04
CA GLN A 153 8.93 -3.93 9.44
C GLN A 153 7.93 -4.60 10.41
N LEU A 154 6.62 -4.49 10.14
CA LEU A 154 5.58 -5.09 10.98
C LEU A 154 5.71 -6.62 11.04
N TYR A 155 6.07 -7.30 9.94
CA TYR A 155 6.35 -8.74 9.95
C TYR A 155 7.67 -9.07 10.66
N ALA A 156 8.71 -8.28 10.48
CA ALA A 156 9.98 -8.47 11.21
C ALA A 156 9.79 -8.34 12.74
N ASP A 157 8.87 -7.46 13.15
CA ASP A 157 8.49 -7.23 14.55
C ASP A 157 7.41 -8.20 15.07
N LYS A 158 6.92 -9.12 14.23
CA LYS A 158 5.83 -10.07 14.53
C LYS A 158 4.53 -9.41 14.96
N LYS A 159 4.23 -8.24 14.42
CA LYS A 159 3.03 -7.45 14.74
C LYS A 159 1.83 -7.75 13.83
N LEU A 160 2.00 -8.57 12.80
CA LEU A 160 0.95 -9.00 11.87
C LEU A 160 0.94 -10.51 11.74
N GLN A 161 -0.24 -11.07 11.48
CA GLN A 161 -0.39 -12.47 11.08
C GLN A 161 0.23 -12.67 9.69
N GLU A 162 1.10 -13.68 9.55
CA GLU A 162 1.82 -13.93 8.30
C GLU A 162 0.90 -14.46 7.20
N PRO A 163 0.95 -13.88 5.98
CA PRO A 163 0.28 -14.42 4.80
C PRO A 163 1.10 -15.57 4.22
N GLN A 164 0.54 -16.28 3.25
CA GLN A 164 1.26 -17.33 2.53
C GLN A 164 2.39 -16.77 1.64
N SER A 165 2.25 -15.54 1.17
CA SER A 165 3.28 -14.86 0.39
C SER A 165 3.17 -13.34 0.51
N LEU A 166 4.31 -12.66 0.42
CA LEU A 166 4.44 -11.21 0.41
C LEU A 166 5.13 -10.76 -0.88
N ILE A 167 4.48 -9.89 -1.61
CA ILE A 167 5.04 -9.26 -2.80
C ILE A 167 5.29 -7.79 -2.51
N LEU A 168 6.53 -7.36 -2.68
CA LEU A 168 6.96 -5.98 -2.47
C LEU A 168 7.15 -5.32 -3.84
N LEU A 169 6.40 -4.25 -4.10
CA LEU A 169 6.53 -3.43 -5.29
C LEU A 169 7.27 -2.14 -4.91
N GLU A 170 8.56 -2.06 -5.24
CA GLU A 170 9.40 -0.88 -4.97
C GLU A 170 9.35 -0.41 -3.50
N ALA A 171 9.54 -1.31 -2.56
CA ALA A 171 9.53 -0.98 -1.13
C ALA A 171 10.59 0.06 -0.75
N TYR A 172 10.18 1.22 -0.24
CA TYR A 172 11.08 2.28 0.21
C TYR A 172 10.43 3.15 1.31
N LEU A 173 11.25 3.91 2.02
CA LEU A 173 10.79 4.97 2.93
C LEU A 173 11.56 6.26 2.60
N PRO A 174 10.90 7.42 2.55
CA PRO A 174 11.58 8.70 2.30
C PRO A 174 12.50 9.11 3.45
N GLN A 175 12.19 8.72 4.69
CA GLN A 175 13.03 9.00 5.86
C GLN A 175 14.29 8.14 5.83
N ALA A 176 15.46 8.77 5.75
CA ALA A 176 16.75 8.09 5.52
C ALA A 176 17.11 7.05 6.59
N GLU A 177 16.80 7.29 7.86
CA GLU A 177 17.08 6.33 8.94
C GLU A 177 16.20 5.10 8.85
N GLN A 178 14.90 5.31 8.64
CA GLN A 178 13.92 4.22 8.48
C GLN A 178 14.23 3.41 7.23
N HIS A 179 14.61 4.08 6.16
CA HIS A 179 15.01 3.41 4.92
C HIS A 179 16.26 2.55 5.11
N ARG A 180 17.25 3.00 5.88
CA ARG A 180 18.46 2.22 6.18
C ARG A 180 18.18 0.89 6.89
N SER A 181 17.16 0.83 7.72
CA SER A 181 16.77 -0.39 8.46
C SER A 181 15.97 -1.39 7.62
N LEU A 182 15.40 -0.95 6.49
CA LEU A 182 14.48 -1.74 5.66
C LEU A 182 15.10 -3.05 5.13
N PRO A 183 16.35 -3.09 4.60
CA PRO A 183 16.94 -4.33 4.12
C PRO A 183 17.01 -5.43 5.19
N LEU A 184 17.30 -5.04 6.44
CA LEU A 184 17.32 -5.97 7.56
C LEU A 184 15.91 -6.44 7.96
N ALA A 185 14.92 -5.56 7.91
CA ALA A 185 13.52 -5.92 8.16
C ALA A 185 13.01 -6.94 7.11
N ILE A 186 13.28 -6.70 5.82
CA ILE A 186 12.94 -7.65 4.74
C ILE A 186 13.63 -8.99 4.94
N ALA A 187 14.87 -9.00 5.42
CA ALA A 187 15.64 -10.21 5.63
C ALA A 187 15.17 -11.02 6.85
N LYS A 188 14.78 -10.36 7.96
CA LYS A 188 14.38 -11.00 9.22
C LYS A 188 13.00 -11.63 9.18
N GLN A 189 12.04 -11.03 8.47
CA GLN A 189 10.69 -11.60 8.38
C GLN A 189 10.71 -12.92 7.59
N GLN A 190 9.92 -13.90 8.00
CA GLN A 190 9.99 -15.28 7.46
C GLN A 190 9.01 -15.54 6.31
N VAL A 191 8.10 -14.60 6.01
CA VAL A 191 7.13 -14.76 4.93
C VAL A 191 7.83 -14.96 3.58
N PRO A 192 7.45 -15.94 2.75
CA PRO A 192 7.94 -16.08 1.38
C PRO A 192 7.79 -14.76 0.61
N THR A 193 8.88 -14.21 0.10
CA THR A 193 8.89 -12.84 -0.43
C THR A 193 9.40 -12.76 -1.87
N LEU A 194 8.60 -12.13 -2.73
CA LEU A 194 9.02 -11.63 -4.04
C LEU A 194 9.24 -10.11 -3.92
N ASP A 195 10.46 -9.65 -4.15
CA ASP A 195 10.84 -8.23 -4.11
C ASP A 195 11.03 -7.73 -5.55
N LEU A 196 10.20 -6.80 -6.00
CA LEU A 196 10.20 -6.26 -7.35
C LEU A 196 10.71 -4.82 -7.34
N MET A 197 11.67 -4.55 -8.21
CA MET A 197 12.22 -3.23 -8.47
C MET A 197 12.06 -2.88 -9.95
N GLN A 198 11.68 -1.65 -10.23
CA GLN A 198 11.72 -1.12 -11.59
C GLN A 198 13.11 -0.54 -11.89
N GLU A 199 13.66 -0.89 -13.03
CA GLU A 199 15.03 -0.46 -13.45
C GLU A 199 15.19 1.06 -13.47
N GLN A 200 14.16 1.76 -13.95
CA GLN A 200 14.11 3.23 -13.99
C GLN A 200 13.20 3.81 -12.89
N GLY A 201 13.01 3.08 -11.79
CA GLY A 201 12.17 3.44 -10.66
C GLY A 201 12.88 4.29 -9.61
N ASN A 202 12.59 4.00 -8.34
CA ASN A 202 13.14 4.75 -7.22
C ASN A 202 14.62 4.42 -6.98
N MET A 203 15.50 5.43 -7.09
CA MET A 203 16.95 5.27 -6.86
C MET A 203 17.28 4.77 -5.44
N GLN A 204 16.47 5.05 -4.43
CA GLN A 204 16.67 4.53 -3.08
C GLN A 204 16.47 3.02 -3.01
N VAL A 205 15.53 2.47 -3.79
CA VAL A 205 15.35 1.02 -3.92
C VAL A 205 16.57 0.39 -4.58
N ALA A 206 17.02 0.96 -5.71
CA ALA A 206 18.19 0.50 -6.44
C ALA A 206 19.47 0.50 -5.57
N ALA A 207 19.66 1.54 -4.76
CA ALA A 207 20.83 1.66 -3.86
C ALA A 207 20.89 0.54 -2.81
N GLN A 208 19.75 -0.03 -2.41
CA GLN A 208 19.69 -1.11 -1.41
C GLN A 208 19.54 -2.51 -2.01
N TRP A 209 19.40 -2.63 -3.31
CA TRP A 209 19.01 -3.87 -3.99
C TRP A 209 19.92 -5.06 -3.66
N GLN A 210 21.21 -4.86 -3.80
CA GLN A 210 22.20 -5.90 -3.48
C GLN A 210 22.28 -6.20 -1.98
N LEU A 211 22.18 -5.18 -1.13
CA LEU A 211 22.20 -5.32 0.32
C LEU A 211 21.01 -6.17 0.80
N ARG A 212 19.81 -5.99 0.27
CA ARG A 212 18.63 -6.82 0.60
C ARG A 212 18.90 -8.29 0.31
N LYS A 213 19.46 -8.61 -0.86
CA LYS A 213 19.81 -9.98 -1.25
C LYS A 213 20.88 -10.59 -0.32
N GLN A 214 21.89 -9.80 0.00
CA GLN A 214 22.98 -10.24 0.89
C GLN A 214 22.45 -10.53 2.30
N LEU A 215 21.65 -9.63 2.87
CA LEU A 215 21.09 -9.81 4.20
C LEU A 215 20.09 -10.97 4.25
N ALA A 216 19.23 -11.12 3.24
CA ALA A 216 18.33 -12.26 3.13
C ALA A 216 19.09 -13.60 3.17
N LYS A 217 20.22 -13.69 2.46
CA LYS A 217 21.10 -14.88 2.52
C LYS A 217 21.72 -15.06 3.91
N GLN A 218 22.21 -14.00 4.55
CA GLN A 218 22.79 -14.04 5.89
C GLN A 218 21.78 -14.46 6.97
N GLN A 219 20.53 -14.01 6.84
CA GLN A 219 19.41 -14.39 7.72
C GLN A 219 18.76 -15.72 7.35
N GLN A 220 19.35 -16.46 6.39
CA GLN A 220 18.85 -17.76 5.92
C GLN A 220 17.38 -17.74 5.48
N LYS A 221 16.93 -16.62 4.88
CA LYS A 221 15.59 -16.49 4.33
C LYS A 221 15.46 -17.34 3.07
N LEU A 222 14.88 -18.54 3.21
CA LEU A 222 14.86 -19.57 2.18
C LEU A 222 14.07 -19.16 0.93
N LEU A 223 12.93 -18.54 1.13
CA LEU A 223 12.01 -18.14 0.05
C LEU A 223 12.07 -16.60 -0.14
N TYR A 224 13.16 -16.14 -0.72
CA TYR A 224 13.34 -14.74 -1.12
C TYR A 224 13.83 -14.67 -2.56
N ARG A 225 13.07 -13.97 -3.41
CA ARG A 225 13.42 -13.76 -4.81
C ARG A 225 13.33 -12.28 -5.15
N GLN A 226 14.35 -11.78 -5.84
CA GLN A 226 14.36 -10.46 -6.43
C GLN A 226 14.13 -10.53 -7.94
N ARG A 227 13.38 -9.56 -8.48
CA ARG A 227 13.19 -9.36 -9.92
C ARG A 227 13.27 -7.88 -10.25
N GLU A 228 14.05 -7.59 -11.26
CA GLU A 228 14.15 -6.26 -11.86
C GLU A 228 13.24 -6.19 -13.07
N ILE A 229 12.44 -5.15 -13.15
CA ILE A 229 11.45 -4.93 -14.21
C ILE A 229 11.93 -3.80 -15.11
N SER A 230 12.25 -4.12 -16.36
CA SER A 230 12.62 -3.13 -17.37
C SER A 230 11.38 -2.47 -17.99
N GLY A 231 11.53 -1.22 -18.42
CA GLY A 231 10.49 -0.42 -19.05
C GLY A 231 9.87 0.61 -18.09
N LEU A 232 9.04 1.49 -18.63
CA LEU A 232 8.37 2.54 -17.84
C LEU A 232 7.08 2.02 -17.22
N ILE A 233 6.80 2.41 -15.98
CA ILE A 233 5.61 1.98 -15.21
C ILE A 233 4.28 2.27 -15.92
N ALA A 234 4.22 3.34 -16.71
CA ALA A 234 3.03 3.72 -17.47
C ALA A 234 2.75 2.82 -18.69
N GLN A 235 3.73 1.98 -19.10
CA GLN A 235 3.59 1.08 -20.24
C GLN A 235 2.81 -0.17 -19.83
N THR A 236 1.82 -0.54 -20.63
CA THR A 236 1.00 -1.74 -20.41
C THR A 236 1.85 -3.01 -20.35
N GLU A 237 2.87 -3.10 -21.18
CA GLU A 237 3.79 -4.24 -21.25
C GLU A 237 4.57 -4.41 -19.94
N THR A 238 5.00 -3.30 -19.34
CA THR A 238 5.69 -3.29 -18.05
C THR A 238 4.76 -3.77 -16.93
N GLN A 239 3.54 -3.27 -16.89
CA GLN A 239 2.53 -3.70 -15.92
C GLN A 239 2.17 -5.18 -16.08
N GLN A 240 2.01 -5.66 -17.33
CA GLN A 240 1.79 -7.08 -17.61
C GLN A 240 2.98 -7.95 -17.21
N ARG A 241 4.22 -7.45 -17.33
CA ARG A 241 5.41 -8.17 -16.84
C ARG A 241 5.38 -8.33 -15.33
N VAL A 242 5.02 -7.27 -14.59
CA VAL A 242 4.83 -7.37 -13.11
C VAL A 242 3.79 -8.42 -12.77
N PHE A 243 2.64 -8.42 -13.43
CA PHE A 243 1.64 -9.45 -13.26
C PHE A 243 2.21 -10.86 -13.49
N LYS A 244 2.93 -11.08 -14.60
CA LYS A 244 3.54 -12.38 -14.94
C LYS A 244 4.57 -12.84 -13.91
N GLU A 245 5.40 -11.94 -13.38
CA GLU A 245 6.37 -12.27 -12.33
C GLU A 245 5.67 -12.68 -11.03
N ILE A 246 4.61 -11.97 -10.63
CA ILE A 246 3.82 -12.35 -9.44
C ILE A 246 3.11 -13.68 -9.66
N HIS A 247 2.43 -13.86 -10.79
CA HIS A 247 1.75 -15.11 -11.12
C HIS A 247 2.72 -16.29 -11.17
N GLY A 248 3.89 -16.14 -11.82
CA GLY A 248 4.93 -17.15 -11.85
C GLY A 248 5.52 -17.48 -10.48
N TRP A 249 5.64 -16.48 -9.60
CA TRP A 249 6.06 -16.67 -8.21
C TRP A 249 5.04 -17.49 -7.42
N LEU A 250 3.75 -17.16 -7.52
CA LEU A 250 2.67 -17.90 -6.84
C LEU A 250 2.58 -19.33 -7.36
N SER A 251 2.69 -19.53 -8.67
CA SER A 251 2.71 -20.87 -9.29
C SER A 251 3.91 -21.71 -8.83
N TYR A 252 5.09 -21.07 -8.65
CA TYR A 252 6.26 -21.76 -8.09
C TYR A 252 6.03 -22.22 -6.64
N GLN A 253 5.18 -21.52 -5.88
CA GLN A 253 4.82 -21.89 -4.51
C GLN A 253 3.65 -22.93 -4.47
N GLY A 254 3.10 -23.31 -5.61
CA GLY A 254 2.03 -24.32 -5.71
C GLY A 254 0.61 -23.77 -5.73
N TYR A 255 0.45 -22.46 -5.99
CA TYR A 255 -0.86 -21.80 -6.11
C TYR A 255 -1.34 -21.61 -7.54
#